data_a4d347f37be7e3e3e848aba0560b4d0e
#
_entry.id   a4d347f37be7e3e3e848aba0560b4d0e
#
_cell.length_a   1.000
_cell.length_b   1.000
_cell.length_c   1.000
_cell.angle_alpha   90.00
_cell.angle_beta   90.00
_cell.angle_gamma   90.00
#
_symmetry.space_group_name_H-M   'P 1'
#
loop_
_entity.id
_entity.type
_entity.pdbx_description
1 polymer ?
#
loop_
_entity_poly.entity_id
_entity_poly.type
_entity_poly.pdbx_seq_one_letter_code
_entity_poly.pdbx_strand_id
1 'polypeptide(L)'
;MKRKSGLTKYYVLLAVIIIAGVLLISTLSSLALALDWYSILGYSEIIYVVPLLLIMLIISVFVMTKSVLKRGKIQVPEWLINPTPVVKEEKKEKEKEENSRFFMLSETDKRAHIIGSDLGFNNEIELKEFCEQFRNFAASKLKLYYDIKEIRRFIASLAVSHIIIMQGMSGTGKTSLAYAFGEFLSNHSVIVPIQPMWKERTDLVGYYNEFTKKFNETTLLQKMYEANYSKQIYITVLDEMNIARVEYYFAEFLSLLELPNPEGRYIDVVTDKWESDPKLLKKGRLKLPENMWFIGTANNDDSTFAISDKVYDRAMIMNLDKKTQVFYSEETEGVKITFERFTELVRRAKSDYGITGRKMRQVKALDKYMMENFRVTFGNRIMKQLKEYVSAFIACGGTEEEAIDDMIAKKIMRKLEMQNPVYVRNAIDGLCGEIEDIFGADKMTLTKEYLRHLERTI
;
A
#
# COMPACT_ATOMS: atom_id res chain seq x y z
N MET A 1 10.64 -57.21 -5.00
CA MET A 1 11.41 -57.08 -3.74
C MET A 1 12.94 -56.98 -3.87
N LYS A 2 13.55 -57.13 -5.05
CA LYS A 2 15.04 -57.06 -5.23
C LYS A 2 15.61 -55.62 -5.47
N ARG A 3 14.80 -54.62 -5.70
CA ARG A 3 15.26 -53.20 -6.01
C ARG A 3 15.64 -52.37 -4.77
N LYS A 4 15.11 -52.69 -3.57
CA LYS A 4 15.42 -51.92 -2.36
C LYS A 4 16.82 -52.21 -1.76
N SER A 5 17.43 -53.38 -2.05
CA SER A 5 18.73 -53.76 -1.44
C SER A 5 19.95 -53.00 -2.00
N GLY A 6 19.88 -52.48 -3.22
CA GLY A 6 21.01 -51.75 -3.83
C GLY A 6 21.14 -50.32 -3.29
N LEU A 7 20.00 -49.66 -3.13
CA LEU A 7 19.96 -48.26 -2.63
C LEU A 7 20.42 -48.17 -1.16
N THR A 8 19.97 -49.13 -0.34
CA THR A 8 20.38 -49.26 1.07
C THR A 8 21.90 -49.46 1.19
N LYS A 9 22.49 -50.29 0.32
CA LYS A 9 23.96 -50.50 0.31
C LYS A 9 24.73 -49.27 -0.11
N TYR A 10 24.22 -48.44 -1.01
CA TYR A 10 24.85 -47.19 -1.41
C TYR A 10 24.82 -46.15 -0.29
N TYR A 11 23.68 -45.97 0.38
CA TYR A 11 23.58 -45.05 1.54
C TYR A 11 24.42 -45.52 2.72
N VAL A 12 24.51 -46.83 2.94
CA VAL A 12 25.40 -47.39 3.95
C VAL A 12 26.86 -47.14 3.59
N LEU A 13 27.25 -47.30 2.33
CA LEU A 13 28.62 -47.00 1.88
C LEU A 13 28.96 -45.52 2.00
N LEU A 14 28.04 -44.64 1.61
CA LEU A 14 28.19 -43.20 1.72
C LEU A 14 28.27 -42.74 3.20
N ALA A 15 27.42 -43.30 4.05
CA ALA A 15 27.45 -43.06 5.49
C ALA A 15 28.77 -43.54 6.13
N VAL A 16 29.28 -44.69 5.72
CA VAL A 16 30.57 -45.23 6.19
C VAL A 16 31.73 -44.31 5.77
N ILE A 17 31.71 -43.79 4.53
CA ILE A 17 32.74 -42.84 4.04
C ILE A 17 32.68 -41.53 4.80
N ILE A 18 31.49 -41.00 5.06
CA ILE A 18 31.32 -39.79 5.84
C ILE A 18 31.78 -39.97 7.30
N ILE A 19 31.40 -41.08 7.93
CA ILE A 19 31.80 -41.41 9.29
C ILE A 19 33.31 -41.61 9.39
N ALA A 20 33.91 -42.32 8.43
CA ALA A 20 35.36 -42.49 8.36
C ALA A 20 36.11 -41.13 8.18
N GLY A 21 35.57 -40.24 7.34
CA GLY A 21 36.11 -38.89 7.15
C GLY A 21 36.04 -38.03 8.43
N VAL A 22 34.92 -38.07 9.13
CA VAL A 22 34.74 -37.34 10.40
C VAL A 22 35.68 -37.90 11.50
N LEU A 23 35.81 -39.25 11.58
CA LEU A 23 36.73 -39.88 12.52
C LEU A 23 38.18 -39.53 12.21
N LEU A 24 38.57 -39.50 10.94
CA LEU A 24 39.92 -39.14 10.52
C LEU A 24 40.24 -37.68 10.86
N ILE A 25 39.33 -36.77 10.64
CA ILE A 25 39.46 -35.35 11.00
C ILE A 25 39.55 -35.20 12.52
N SER A 26 38.72 -35.92 13.28
CA SER A 26 38.74 -35.90 14.74
C SER A 26 40.06 -36.44 15.33
N THR A 27 40.55 -37.57 14.77
CA THR A 27 41.84 -38.15 15.21
C THR A 27 43.03 -37.27 14.83
N LEU A 28 43.06 -36.66 13.64
CA LEU A 28 44.10 -35.71 13.23
C LEU A 28 44.07 -34.43 14.10
N SER A 29 42.92 -33.92 14.45
CA SER A 29 42.77 -32.76 15.33
C SER A 29 43.25 -33.11 16.76
N SER A 30 42.92 -34.26 17.26
CA SER A 30 43.38 -34.74 18.58
C SER A 30 44.88 -34.97 18.63
N LEU A 31 45.45 -35.52 17.54
CA LEU A 31 46.87 -35.77 17.39
C LEU A 31 47.66 -34.44 17.28
N ALA A 32 47.12 -33.45 16.55
CA ALA A 32 47.69 -32.11 16.44
C ALA A 32 47.73 -31.39 17.80
N LEU A 33 46.66 -31.54 18.60
CA LEU A 33 46.60 -31.03 19.97
C LEU A 33 47.56 -31.75 20.93
N ALA A 34 47.68 -33.07 20.82
CA ALA A 34 48.52 -33.89 21.72
C ALA A 34 50.02 -33.73 21.46
N LEU A 35 50.43 -33.38 20.25
CA LEU A 35 51.83 -33.27 19.83
C LEU A 35 52.34 -31.81 19.83
N ASP A 36 51.55 -30.88 20.30
CA ASP A 36 51.87 -29.45 20.33
C ASP A 36 52.50 -28.93 18.99
N TRP A 37 51.93 -29.33 17.90
CA TRP A 37 52.42 -29.02 16.54
C TRP A 37 52.53 -27.52 16.28
N TYR A 38 51.88 -26.69 17.09
CA TYR A 38 52.01 -25.24 17.03
C TYR A 38 53.40 -24.73 17.48
N SER A 39 54.12 -25.53 18.26
CA SER A 39 55.48 -25.21 18.66
C SER A 39 56.54 -25.75 17.71
N ILE A 40 56.19 -26.75 16.87
CA ILE A 40 57.13 -27.46 15.98
C ILE A 40 57.07 -26.93 14.53
N LEU A 41 55.88 -26.57 14.04
CA LEU A 41 55.67 -26.03 12.70
C LEU A 41 55.22 -24.57 12.78
N GLY A 42 56.00 -23.68 12.20
CA GLY A 42 55.58 -22.27 12.10
C GLY A 42 54.25 -22.08 11.41
N TYR A 43 53.53 -21.03 11.76
CA TYR A 43 52.19 -20.69 11.21
C TYR A 43 52.10 -20.78 9.69
N SER A 44 53.21 -20.55 8.94
CA SER A 44 53.30 -20.60 7.49
C SER A 44 53.19 -22.01 6.92
N GLU A 45 53.61 -23.04 7.63
CA GLU A 45 53.62 -24.42 7.10
C GLU A 45 52.27 -25.11 7.25
N ILE A 46 51.50 -24.77 8.29
CA ILE A 46 50.15 -25.28 8.51
C ILE A 46 49.20 -24.81 7.38
N ILE A 47 49.37 -23.60 6.87
CA ILE A 47 48.57 -23.02 5.77
C ILE A 47 48.73 -23.84 4.49
N TYR A 48 49.86 -24.50 4.28
CA TYR A 48 50.08 -25.32 3.06
C TYR A 48 49.78 -26.79 3.26
N VAL A 49 49.96 -27.34 4.44
CA VAL A 49 49.75 -28.78 4.72
C VAL A 49 48.27 -29.17 4.78
N VAL A 50 47.43 -28.34 5.37
CA VAL A 50 45.99 -28.63 5.48
C VAL A 50 45.28 -28.61 4.12
N PRO A 51 45.48 -27.64 3.23
CA PRO A 51 44.93 -27.70 1.86
C PRO A 51 45.45 -28.87 1.03
N LEU A 52 46.74 -29.23 1.17
CA LEU A 52 47.33 -30.35 0.47
C LEU A 52 46.67 -31.71 0.86
N LEU A 53 46.43 -31.91 2.16
CA LEU A 53 45.73 -33.07 2.67
C LEU A 53 44.26 -33.13 2.19
N LEU A 54 43.59 -31.96 2.15
CA LEU A 54 42.23 -31.83 1.61
C LEU A 54 42.16 -32.20 0.11
N ILE A 55 43.14 -31.73 -0.67
CA ILE A 55 43.24 -32.05 -2.09
C ILE A 55 43.50 -33.52 -2.31
N MET A 56 44.37 -34.16 -1.53
CA MET A 56 44.64 -35.59 -1.58
C MET A 56 43.38 -36.40 -1.22
N LEU A 57 42.61 -35.98 -0.23
CA LEU A 57 41.33 -36.59 0.14
C LEU A 57 40.32 -36.54 -1.00
N ILE A 58 40.17 -35.37 -1.64
CA ILE A 58 39.27 -35.13 -2.77
C ILE A 58 39.70 -36.03 -3.97
N ILE A 59 41.00 -36.10 -4.27
CA ILE A 59 41.51 -36.93 -5.34
C ILE A 59 41.28 -38.43 -5.03
N SER A 60 41.47 -38.88 -3.79
CA SER A 60 41.20 -40.25 -3.35
C SER A 60 39.74 -40.61 -3.51
N VAL A 61 38.82 -39.74 -3.07
CA VAL A 61 37.38 -39.95 -3.25
C VAL A 61 37.01 -39.98 -4.73
N PHE A 62 37.60 -39.11 -5.55
CA PHE A 62 37.34 -39.08 -6.99
C PHE A 62 37.85 -40.34 -7.71
N VAL A 63 39.03 -40.85 -7.36
CA VAL A 63 39.60 -42.08 -7.90
C VAL A 63 38.78 -43.31 -7.45
N MET A 64 38.35 -43.34 -6.19
CA MET A 64 37.46 -44.40 -5.68
C MET A 64 36.11 -44.41 -6.41
N THR A 65 35.46 -43.28 -6.54
CA THR A 65 34.20 -43.15 -7.27
C THR A 65 34.32 -43.53 -8.75
N LYS A 66 35.41 -43.12 -9.41
CA LYS A 66 35.69 -43.50 -10.79
C LYS A 66 36.00 -45.00 -10.96
N SER A 67 36.68 -45.60 -9.99
CA SER A 67 36.98 -47.03 -9.97
C SER A 67 35.71 -47.88 -9.73
N VAL A 68 34.81 -47.44 -8.89
CA VAL A 68 33.50 -48.06 -8.62
C VAL A 68 32.57 -47.97 -9.83
N LEU A 69 32.55 -46.81 -10.52
CA LEU A 69 31.80 -46.59 -11.75
C LEU A 69 32.34 -47.45 -12.94
N LYS A 70 33.66 -47.61 -13.04
CA LYS A 70 34.29 -48.38 -14.11
C LYS A 70 34.06 -49.88 -14.01
N ARG A 71 33.71 -50.42 -12.84
CA ARG A 71 33.42 -51.86 -12.59
C ARG A 71 31.99 -52.28 -12.96
N GLY A 72 31.18 -51.42 -13.56
CA GLY A 72 29.91 -51.79 -14.22
C GLY A 72 28.82 -52.38 -13.33
N LYS A 73 28.93 -52.24 -11.99
CA LYS A 73 27.99 -52.83 -11.03
C LYS A 73 27.03 -51.83 -10.37
N ILE A 74 27.09 -50.56 -10.71
CA ILE A 74 26.16 -49.57 -10.19
C ILE A 74 25.39 -48.97 -11.38
N GLN A 75 24.12 -49.39 -11.52
CA GLN A 75 23.18 -48.66 -12.36
C GLN A 75 22.91 -47.33 -11.67
N VAL A 76 23.33 -46.24 -12.30
CA VAL A 76 23.00 -44.87 -11.87
C VAL A 76 21.46 -44.75 -11.88
N PRO A 77 20.82 -44.39 -10.78
CA PRO A 77 19.37 -44.24 -10.75
C PRO A 77 18.90 -43.26 -11.84
N GLU A 78 17.80 -43.59 -12.51
CA GLU A 78 17.26 -42.87 -13.67
C GLU A 78 16.95 -41.36 -13.36
N TRP A 79 16.67 -41.02 -12.08
CA TRP A 79 16.45 -39.66 -11.62
C TRP A 79 17.72 -38.78 -11.60
N LEU A 80 18.91 -39.41 -11.59
CA LEU A 80 20.20 -38.71 -11.66
C LEU A 80 20.60 -38.41 -13.13
N ILE A 81 20.07 -39.20 -14.06
CA ILE A 81 20.33 -39.03 -15.53
C ILE A 81 19.25 -38.17 -16.16
N ASN A 82 17.99 -38.35 -15.68
CA ASN A 82 16.84 -37.54 -16.09
C ASN A 82 16.30 -36.83 -14.84
N PRO A 83 16.60 -35.53 -14.64
CA PRO A 83 16.06 -34.79 -13.53
C PRO A 83 14.53 -34.87 -13.58
N THR A 84 13.94 -35.19 -12.42
CA THR A 84 12.50 -35.28 -12.23
C THR A 84 11.80 -34.01 -12.76
N PRO A 85 10.53 -34.06 -13.14
CA PRO A 85 9.79 -32.87 -13.60
C PRO A 85 9.95 -31.69 -12.67
N VAL A 86 10.03 -31.88 -11.37
CA VAL A 86 10.24 -30.83 -10.37
C VAL A 86 11.57 -30.08 -10.56
N VAL A 87 12.68 -30.79 -10.81
CA VAL A 87 14.01 -30.17 -11.04
C VAL A 87 14.06 -29.45 -12.39
N LYS A 88 13.29 -29.93 -13.38
CA LYS A 88 13.15 -29.23 -14.68
C LYS A 88 12.27 -27.99 -14.56
N GLU A 89 11.25 -28.03 -13.71
CA GLU A 89 10.41 -26.87 -13.41
C GLU A 89 11.16 -25.79 -12.63
N GLU A 90 11.91 -26.16 -11.58
CA GLU A 90 12.75 -25.22 -10.83
C GLU A 90 13.86 -24.58 -11.70
N LYS A 91 14.48 -25.33 -12.60
CA LYS A 91 15.44 -24.75 -13.54
C LYS A 91 14.78 -23.81 -14.56
N LYS A 92 13.61 -24.19 -15.10
CA LYS A 92 12.85 -23.33 -15.99
C LYS A 92 12.33 -22.07 -15.30
N GLU A 93 11.91 -22.18 -14.03
CA GLU A 93 11.52 -21.00 -13.23
C GLU A 93 12.69 -20.07 -12.96
N LYS A 94 13.88 -20.59 -12.59
CA LYS A 94 15.09 -19.76 -12.41
C LYS A 94 15.54 -19.09 -13.71
N GLU A 95 15.54 -19.80 -14.83
CA GLU A 95 15.88 -19.22 -16.14
C GLU A 95 14.84 -18.18 -16.61
N LYS A 96 13.56 -18.34 -16.28
CA LYS A 96 12.52 -17.35 -16.52
C LYS A 96 12.71 -16.11 -15.67
N GLU A 97 13.09 -16.26 -14.41
CA GLU A 97 13.35 -15.15 -13.49
C GLU A 97 14.57 -14.32 -13.89
N GLU A 98 15.68 -14.97 -14.28
CA GLU A 98 16.90 -14.28 -14.76
C GLU A 98 16.64 -13.48 -16.03
N ASN A 99 15.70 -13.93 -16.88
CA ASN A 99 15.31 -13.27 -18.12
C ASN A 99 14.11 -12.33 -17.97
N SER A 100 13.55 -12.15 -16.76
CA SER A 100 12.45 -11.22 -16.54
C SER A 100 12.92 -9.77 -16.74
N ARG A 101 12.09 -8.97 -17.40
CA ARG A 101 12.29 -7.52 -17.50
C ARG A 101 11.88 -6.79 -16.22
N PHE A 102 11.21 -7.46 -15.27
CA PHE A 102 10.80 -6.94 -13.98
C PHE A 102 11.59 -7.60 -12.86
N PHE A 103 12.18 -6.81 -11.99
CA PHE A 103 12.92 -7.29 -10.82
C PHE A 103 12.05 -7.30 -9.57
N MET A 104 11.47 -6.13 -9.22
CA MET A 104 10.71 -5.96 -7.96
C MET A 104 9.43 -6.79 -7.96
N LEU A 105 8.72 -6.85 -9.09
CA LEU A 105 7.50 -7.64 -9.20
C LEU A 105 7.80 -9.15 -9.14
N SER A 106 8.88 -9.60 -9.77
CA SER A 106 9.31 -11.00 -9.70
C SER A 106 9.72 -11.42 -8.28
N GLU A 107 10.39 -10.53 -7.54
CA GLU A 107 10.70 -10.75 -6.13
C GLU A 107 9.42 -10.78 -5.26
N THR A 108 8.42 -10.00 -5.61
CA THR A 108 7.11 -10.04 -4.93
C THR A 108 6.41 -11.37 -5.17
N ASP A 109 6.46 -11.93 -6.38
CA ASP A 109 5.93 -13.27 -6.70
C ASP A 109 6.54 -14.37 -5.81
N LYS A 110 7.84 -14.31 -5.53
CA LYS A 110 8.52 -15.26 -4.64
C LYS A 110 7.98 -15.20 -3.20
N ARG A 111 7.61 -14.00 -2.75
CA ARG A 111 7.09 -13.76 -1.40
C ARG A 111 5.57 -13.82 -1.30
N ALA A 112 4.86 -14.11 -2.39
CA ALA A 112 3.41 -14.08 -2.45
C ALA A 112 2.73 -14.91 -1.36
N HIS A 113 3.29 -16.09 -1.01
CA HIS A 113 2.77 -16.96 0.04
C HIS A 113 2.87 -16.33 1.45
N ILE A 114 3.90 -15.51 1.71
CA ILE A 114 4.06 -14.77 2.97
C ILE A 114 3.10 -13.58 3.01
N ILE A 115 3.01 -12.83 1.90
CA ILE A 115 2.15 -11.66 1.76
C ILE A 115 0.67 -12.04 1.96
N GLY A 116 0.25 -13.17 1.40
CA GLY A 116 -1.12 -13.67 1.52
C GLY A 116 -1.43 -14.45 2.81
N SER A 117 -0.44 -14.63 3.70
CA SER A 117 -0.64 -15.38 4.95
C SER A 117 -1.52 -14.64 5.95
N ASP A 118 -2.12 -15.38 6.87
CA ASP A 118 -2.85 -14.79 7.99
C ASP A 118 -1.86 -14.15 8.97
N LEU A 119 -2.01 -12.84 9.17
CA LEU A 119 -1.14 -12.03 10.02
C LEU A 119 -1.75 -11.78 11.42
N GLY A 120 -2.74 -12.55 11.84
CA GLY A 120 -3.43 -12.35 13.11
C GLY A 120 -4.29 -11.09 13.11
N PHE A 121 -5.24 -11.01 12.19
CA PHE A 121 -6.14 -9.87 12.05
C PHE A 121 -7.14 -9.77 13.21
N ASN A 122 -7.33 -8.56 13.74
CA ASN A 122 -8.42 -8.22 14.66
C ASN A 122 -9.63 -7.77 13.85
N ASN A 123 -10.53 -8.70 13.53
CA ASN A 123 -11.74 -8.43 12.76
C ASN A 123 -12.99 -8.20 13.63
N GLU A 124 -12.86 -8.04 14.96
CA GLU A 124 -13.99 -7.78 15.85
C GLU A 124 -14.24 -6.28 16.13
N ILE A 125 -13.25 -5.43 15.82
CA ILE A 125 -13.30 -3.99 16.07
C ILE A 125 -14.41 -3.30 15.27
N GLU A 126 -15.09 -2.32 15.90
CA GLU A 126 -16.11 -1.48 15.28
C GLU A 126 -15.54 -0.09 14.90
N LEU A 127 -16.17 0.63 13.94
CA LEU A 127 -15.63 1.89 13.39
C LEU A 127 -15.40 2.98 14.43
N LYS A 128 -16.26 3.09 15.45
CA LYS A 128 -16.09 4.07 16.53
C LYS A 128 -14.82 3.78 17.33
N GLU A 129 -14.65 2.55 17.76
CA GLU A 129 -13.50 2.10 18.51
C GLU A 129 -12.21 2.20 17.66
N PHE A 130 -12.30 1.85 16.38
CA PHE A 130 -11.20 1.99 15.42
C PHE A 130 -10.68 3.43 15.33
N CYS A 131 -11.58 4.43 15.31
CA CYS A 131 -11.21 5.84 15.35
C CYS A 131 -10.54 6.23 16.68
N GLU A 132 -11.07 5.78 17.81
CA GLU A 132 -10.51 6.06 19.12
C GLU A 132 -9.14 5.44 19.32
N GLN A 133 -8.97 4.17 18.92
CA GLN A 133 -7.67 3.49 18.96
C GLN A 133 -6.66 4.13 18.02
N PHE A 134 -7.04 4.51 16.80
CA PHE A 134 -6.13 5.20 15.88
C PHE A 134 -5.66 6.55 16.45
N ARG A 135 -6.57 7.36 17.02
CA ARG A 135 -6.21 8.62 17.68
C ARG A 135 -5.21 8.41 18.81
N ASN A 136 -5.48 7.43 19.67
CA ASN A 136 -4.62 7.11 20.82
C ASN A 136 -3.27 6.54 20.39
N PHE A 137 -3.24 5.67 19.38
CA PHE A 137 -2.00 5.16 18.78
C PHE A 137 -1.12 6.29 18.23
N ALA A 138 -1.70 7.20 17.43
CA ALA A 138 -0.96 8.32 16.86
C ALA A 138 -0.36 9.20 17.95
N ALA A 139 -1.09 9.47 19.04
CA ALA A 139 -0.63 10.28 20.15
C ALA A 139 0.40 9.55 21.03
N SER A 140 0.14 8.28 21.41
CA SER A 140 0.99 7.53 22.34
C SER A 140 2.30 7.06 21.70
N LYS A 141 2.24 6.46 20.51
CA LYS A 141 3.40 5.87 19.83
C LYS A 141 4.18 6.86 18.98
N LEU A 142 3.47 7.73 18.23
CA LEU A 142 4.10 8.59 17.23
C LEU A 142 4.23 10.05 17.67
N LYS A 143 3.63 10.44 18.81
CA LYS A 143 3.55 11.83 19.28
C LYS A 143 2.89 12.78 18.28
N LEU A 144 1.95 12.26 17.53
CA LEU A 144 1.13 12.99 16.57
C LEU A 144 -0.28 13.15 17.14
N TYR A 145 -0.70 14.41 17.31
CA TYR A 145 -1.93 14.75 18.01
C TYR A 145 -2.96 15.25 17.02
N TYR A 146 -4.10 14.54 16.92
CA TYR A 146 -5.23 14.89 16.07
C TYR A 146 -6.52 14.92 16.90
N ASP A 147 -7.40 15.86 16.60
CA ASP A 147 -8.74 15.87 17.18
C ASP A 147 -9.52 14.62 16.72
N ILE A 148 -10.37 14.09 17.59
CA ILE A 148 -11.19 12.92 17.26
C ILE A 148 -12.11 13.17 16.05
N LYS A 149 -12.53 14.44 15.83
CA LYS A 149 -13.32 14.81 14.67
C LYS A 149 -12.52 14.70 13.37
N GLU A 150 -11.23 15.05 13.38
CA GLU A 150 -10.35 14.89 12.25
C GLU A 150 -10.12 13.41 11.90
N ILE A 151 -9.94 12.57 12.92
CA ILE A 151 -9.84 11.12 12.74
C ILE A 151 -11.13 10.54 12.15
N ARG A 152 -12.30 10.92 12.68
CA ARG A 152 -13.61 10.50 12.16
C ARG A 152 -13.81 10.92 10.70
N ARG A 153 -13.44 12.15 10.35
CA ARG A 153 -13.46 12.67 8.97
C ARG A 153 -12.59 11.85 8.05
N PHE A 154 -11.39 11.52 8.52
CA PHE A 154 -10.44 10.72 7.76
C PHE A 154 -10.99 9.31 7.48
N ILE A 155 -11.42 8.59 8.51
CA ILE A 155 -11.97 7.22 8.36
C ILE A 155 -13.26 7.22 7.53
N ALA A 156 -14.16 8.17 7.77
CA ALA A 156 -15.37 8.30 6.96
C ALA A 156 -15.05 8.63 5.48
N SER A 157 -14.00 9.39 5.21
CA SER A 157 -13.56 9.68 3.83
C SER A 157 -13.03 8.42 3.12
N LEU A 158 -12.28 7.55 3.83
CA LEU A 158 -11.85 6.25 3.29
C LEU A 158 -13.05 5.35 2.94
N ALA A 159 -14.14 5.44 3.70
CA ALA A 159 -15.36 4.66 3.44
C ALA A 159 -16.11 5.09 2.17
N VAL A 160 -15.84 6.28 1.62
CA VAL A 160 -16.55 6.86 0.48
C VAL A 160 -15.73 6.83 -0.79
N SER A 161 -14.43 7.09 -0.72
CA SER A 161 -13.57 7.22 -1.89
C SER A 161 -12.19 6.61 -1.64
N HIS A 162 -11.63 6.01 -2.69
CA HIS A 162 -10.24 5.57 -2.68
C HIS A 162 -9.24 6.73 -2.91
N ILE A 163 -9.75 7.95 -3.10
CA ILE A 163 -8.94 9.15 -3.27
C ILE A 163 -9.33 10.18 -2.22
N ILE A 164 -8.37 10.60 -1.42
CA ILE A 164 -8.53 11.67 -0.43
C ILE A 164 -7.52 12.77 -0.73
N ILE A 165 -7.95 14.02 -0.70
CA ILE A 165 -7.07 15.18 -0.82
C ILE A 165 -7.03 15.88 0.54
N MET A 166 -5.86 15.89 1.15
CA MET A 166 -5.59 16.62 2.38
C MET A 166 -5.00 17.98 2.05
N GLN A 167 -5.72 19.03 2.37
CA GLN A 167 -5.32 20.42 2.13
C GLN A 167 -5.01 21.15 3.43
N GLY A 168 -4.31 22.26 3.35
CA GLY A 168 -4.01 23.13 4.48
C GLY A 168 -2.59 23.67 4.45
N MET A 169 -2.25 24.51 5.43
CA MET A 169 -0.93 25.12 5.55
C MET A 169 0.17 24.07 5.71
N SER A 170 1.38 24.42 5.31
CA SER A 170 2.54 23.56 5.52
C SER A 170 2.77 23.27 7.02
N GLY A 171 3.16 22.06 7.36
CA GLY A 171 3.47 21.66 8.74
C GLY A 171 2.25 21.40 9.65
N THR A 172 1.04 21.26 9.09
CA THR A 172 -0.18 20.92 9.87
C THR A 172 -0.37 19.41 10.10
N GLY A 173 0.52 18.56 9.56
CA GLY A 173 0.48 17.12 9.80
C GLY A 173 -0.25 16.31 8.73
N LYS A 174 -0.45 16.85 7.52
CA LYS A 174 -1.15 16.14 6.43
C LYS A 174 -0.51 14.80 6.08
N THR A 175 0.76 14.82 5.69
CA THR A 175 1.54 13.61 5.36
C THR A 175 1.67 12.70 6.57
N SER A 176 1.85 13.29 7.76
CA SER A 176 1.98 12.54 9.02
C SER A 176 0.73 11.77 9.40
N LEU A 177 -0.50 12.27 9.09
CA LEU A 177 -1.74 11.56 9.37
C LEU A 177 -1.85 10.29 8.53
N ALA A 178 -1.57 10.38 7.23
CA ALA A 178 -1.59 9.23 6.34
C ALA A 178 -0.48 8.22 6.69
N TYR A 179 0.71 8.71 7.05
CA TYR A 179 1.80 7.88 7.56
C TYR A 179 1.39 7.14 8.84
N ALA A 180 0.88 7.87 9.83
CA ALA A 180 0.44 7.31 11.11
C ALA A 180 -0.65 6.24 10.93
N PHE A 181 -1.49 6.39 9.92
CA PHE A 181 -2.53 5.39 9.63
C PHE A 181 -1.93 4.09 9.09
N GLY A 182 -0.92 4.15 8.22
CA GLY A 182 -0.21 2.95 7.77
C GLY A 182 0.50 2.24 8.92
N GLU A 183 1.15 2.99 9.82
CA GLU A 183 1.78 2.43 11.03
C GLU A 183 0.74 1.76 11.95
N PHE A 184 -0.40 2.42 12.16
CA PHE A 184 -1.52 1.88 12.95
C PHE A 184 -2.04 0.55 12.38
N LEU A 185 -2.11 0.42 11.05
CA LEU A 185 -2.52 -0.81 10.38
C LEU A 185 -1.42 -1.87 10.34
N SER A 186 -0.21 -1.59 10.86
CA SER A 186 0.99 -2.43 10.71
C SER A 186 1.30 -2.77 9.23
N ASN A 187 0.98 -1.83 8.34
CA ASN A 187 1.29 -1.88 6.92
C ASN A 187 1.74 -0.48 6.46
N HIS A 188 3.06 -0.28 6.41
CA HIS A 188 3.66 1.03 6.18
C HIS A 188 3.13 1.71 4.92
N SER A 189 2.73 2.97 5.05
CA SER A 189 2.29 3.79 3.92
C SER A 189 3.43 3.97 2.91
N VAL A 190 3.08 3.91 1.63
CA VAL A 190 4.02 4.24 0.54
C VAL A 190 3.97 5.73 0.30
N ILE A 191 5.06 6.43 0.56
CA ILE A 191 5.17 7.86 0.27
C ILE A 191 5.78 8.03 -1.11
N VAL A 192 5.06 8.69 -2.00
CA VAL A 192 5.46 9.01 -3.37
C VAL A 192 5.61 10.52 -3.47
N PRO A 193 6.85 11.07 -3.39
CA PRO A 193 7.08 12.49 -3.56
C PRO A 193 6.88 12.87 -5.03
N ILE A 194 5.91 13.72 -5.29
CA ILE A 194 5.60 14.18 -6.64
C ILE A 194 6.65 15.20 -7.10
N GLN A 195 7.07 15.10 -8.35
CA GLN A 195 8.06 16.02 -8.90
C GLN A 195 7.43 17.01 -9.89
N PRO A 196 7.91 18.26 -9.96
CA PRO A 196 7.33 19.31 -10.81
C PRO A 196 7.24 18.96 -12.30
N MET A 197 8.10 18.07 -12.77
CA MET A 197 8.19 17.66 -14.17
C MET A 197 7.21 16.57 -14.57
N TRP A 198 6.47 15.98 -13.63
CA TRP A 198 5.58 14.87 -13.91
C TRP A 198 4.39 15.28 -14.79
N LYS A 199 4.14 14.52 -15.83
CA LYS A 199 3.09 14.78 -16.83
C LYS A 199 2.33 13.52 -17.23
N GLU A 200 2.88 12.34 -16.97
CA GLU A 200 2.34 11.09 -17.50
C GLU A 200 2.23 10.02 -16.41
N ARG A 201 1.39 9.03 -16.64
CA ARG A 201 1.27 7.86 -15.78
C ARG A 201 2.61 7.15 -15.57
N THR A 202 3.47 7.15 -16.57
CA THR A 202 4.80 6.52 -16.51
C THR A 202 5.69 7.08 -15.42
N ASP A 203 5.47 8.33 -15.00
CA ASP A 203 6.16 8.93 -13.87
C ASP A 203 5.79 8.24 -12.53
N LEU A 204 4.55 7.75 -12.39
CA LEU A 204 4.07 7.02 -11.23
C LEU A 204 4.39 5.52 -11.25
N VAL A 205 4.18 4.89 -12.40
CA VAL A 205 4.18 3.42 -12.54
C VAL A 205 5.54 2.90 -12.98
N GLY A 206 6.29 3.74 -13.70
CA GLY A 206 7.53 3.35 -14.35
C GLY A 206 7.35 3.11 -15.84
N TYR A 207 8.44 2.77 -16.50
CA TYR A 207 8.49 2.62 -17.95
C TYR A 207 9.50 1.55 -18.39
N TYR A 208 9.27 0.99 -19.57
CA TYR A 208 10.19 0.05 -20.19
C TYR A 208 11.36 0.79 -20.86
N ASN A 209 12.59 0.40 -20.49
CA ASN A 209 13.81 0.96 -21.07
C ASN A 209 14.29 0.07 -22.21
N GLU A 210 14.20 0.57 -23.45
CA GLU A 210 14.56 -0.16 -24.66
C GLU A 210 16.05 -0.51 -24.75
N PHE A 211 16.92 0.27 -24.12
CA PHE A 211 18.38 0.02 -24.14
C PHE A 211 18.77 -1.11 -23.19
N THR A 212 18.25 -1.07 -21.95
CA THR A 212 18.58 -2.06 -20.92
C THR A 212 17.70 -3.31 -21.01
N LYS A 213 16.62 -3.26 -21.81
CA LYS A 213 15.57 -4.30 -21.87
C LYS A 213 14.98 -4.64 -20.51
N LYS A 214 14.98 -3.67 -19.61
CA LYS A 214 14.41 -3.78 -18.26
C LYS A 214 13.31 -2.74 -18.07
N PHE A 215 12.37 -3.04 -17.19
CA PHE A 215 11.37 -2.08 -16.76
C PHE A 215 11.91 -1.30 -15.57
N ASN A 216 11.87 0.03 -15.60
CA ASN A 216 12.18 0.89 -14.46
C ASN A 216 10.97 0.91 -13.54
N GLU A 217 10.95 0.01 -12.57
CA GLU A 217 9.85 -0.19 -11.64
C GLU A 217 9.86 0.87 -10.56
N THR A 218 8.68 1.38 -10.20
CA THR A 218 8.51 2.29 -9.07
C THR A 218 8.04 1.52 -7.83
N THR A 219 8.26 2.09 -6.64
CA THR A 219 7.74 1.54 -5.38
C THR A 219 6.21 1.46 -5.40
N LEU A 220 5.54 2.42 -6.04
CA LEU A 220 4.08 2.38 -6.20
C LEU A 220 3.63 1.17 -7.01
N LEU A 221 4.26 0.91 -8.17
CA LEU A 221 3.95 -0.27 -8.99
C LEU A 221 4.14 -1.56 -8.19
N GLN A 222 5.26 -1.69 -7.46
CA GLN A 222 5.53 -2.85 -6.62
C GLN A 222 4.44 -3.03 -5.56
N LYS A 223 4.02 -1.96 -4.88
CA LYS A 223 3.01 -2.04 -3.83
C LYS A 223 1.60 -2.28 -4.38
N MET A 224 1.26 -1.77 -5.55
CA MET A 224 0.03 -2.15 -6.24
C MET A 224 0.03 -3.64 -6.60
N TYR A 225 1.16 -4.17 -7.02
CA TYR A 225 1.33 -5.57 -7.32
C TYR A 225 1.19 -6.44 -6.07
N GLU A 226 1.89 -6.07 -4.99
CA GLU A 226 1.85 -6.73 -3.67
C GLU A 226 0.44 -6.75 -3.09
N ALA A 227 -0.29 -5.63 -3.18
CA ALA A 227 -1.65 -5.48 -2.66
C ALA A 227 -2.63 -6.49 -3.27
N ASN A 228 -2.42 -6.91 -4.52
CA ASN A 228 -3.25 -7.95 -5.15
C ASN A 228 -3.04 -9.37 -4.56
N TYR A 229 -1.97 -9.60 -3.79
CA TYR A 229 -1.75 -10.84 -3.03
C TYR A 229 -2.25 -10.73 -1.58
N SER A 230 -2.51 -9.54 -1.08
CA SER A 230 -2.72 -9.26 0.34
C SER A 230 -4.18 -8.99 0.68
N LYS A 231 -4.56 -9.35 1.90
CA LYS A 231 -5.84 -8.96 2.52
C LYS A 231 -5.76 -7.65 3.31
N GLN A 232 -4.56 -7.09 3.45
CA GLN A 232 -4.34 -5.84 4.19
C GLN A 232 -4.84 -4.62 3.42
N ILE A 233 -5.04 -3.53 4.14
CA ILE A 233 -5.29 -2.21 3.58
C ILE A 233 -3.95 -1.56 3.23
N TYR A 234 -3.83 -0.99 2.03
CA TYR A 234 -2.66 -0.27 1.55
C TYR A 234 -2.94 1.22 1.44
N ILE A 235 -2.00 2.03 1.92
CA ILE A 235 -2.08 3.49 1.82
C ILE A 235 -0.92 3.99 0.97
N THR A 236 -1.25 4.72 -0.08
CA THR A 236 -0.29 5.44 -0.91
C THR A 236 -0.47 6.93 -0.72
N VAL A 237 0.60 7.60 -0.31
CA VAL A 237 0.61 9.05 -0.12
C VAL A 237 1.25 9.69 -1.34
N LEU A 238 0.50 10.49 -2.08
CA LEU A 238 0.99 11.35 -3.15
C LEU A 238 1.39 12.68 -2.50
N ASP A 239 2.65 12.77 -2.09
CA ASP A 239 3.11 13.91 -1.30
C ASP A 239 3.36 15.13 -2.18
N GLU A 240 2.82 16.29 -1.76
CA GLU A 240 2.78 17.52 -2.54
C GLU A 240 2.17 17.32 -3.94
N MET A 241 1.02 16.62 -3.99
CA MET A 241 0.41 16.17 -5.24
C MET A 241 0.17 17.29 -6.27
N ASN A 242 0.04 18.52 -5.83
CA ASN A 242 -0.23 19.68 -6.70
C ASN A 242 1.02 20.48 -7.10
N ILE A 243 2.22 19.97 -6.83
CA ILE A 243 3.47 20.54 -7.39
C ILE A 243 3.58 20.24 -8.90
N ALA A 244 2.85 19.24 -9.38
CA ALA A 244 2.60 18.94 -10.79
C ALA A 244 1.09 18.91 -11.05
N ARG A 245 0.66 18.95 -12.30
CA ARG A 245 -0.77 18.89 -12.63
C ARG A 245 -1.33 17.51 -12.44
N VAL A 246 -2.13 17.34 -11.38
CA VAL A 246 -2.74 16.05 -10.96
C VAL A 246 -3.53 15.40 -12.09
N GLU A 247 -4.29 16.18 -12.84
CA GLU A 247 -5.12 15.74 -13.95
C GLU A 247 -4.33 15.20 -15.15
N TYR A 248 -3.01 15.27 -15.14
CA TYR A 248 -2.16 14.68 -16.17
C TYR A 248 -1.56 13.35 -15.68
N TYR A 249 -0.69 13.39 -14.68
CA TYR A 249 0.00 12.19 -14.23
C TYR A 249 -0.91 11.16 -13.54
N PHE A 250 -2.05 11.61 -12.95
CA PHE A 250 -2.98 10.76 -12.21
C PHE A 250 -4.32 10.53 -12.96
N ALA A 251 -4.46 10.99 -14.20
CA ALA A 251 -5.71 10.94 -14.98
C ALA A 251 -6.29 9.54 -15.14
N GLU A 252 -5.44 8.55 -15.42
CA GLU A 252 -5.88 7.17 -15.63
C GLU A 252 -6.41 6.56 -14.33
N PHE A 253 -5.74 6.79 -13.20
CA PHE A 253 -6.21 6.36 -11.89
C PHE A 253 -7.56 6.97 -11.52
N LEU A 254 -7.74 8.29 -11.78
CA LEU A 254 -9.02 8.96 -11.58
C LEU A 254 -10.15 8.29 -12.36
N SER A 255 -9.88 7.88 -13.59
CA SER A 255 -10.87 7.25 -14.46
C SER A 255 -11.16 5.80 -14.05
N LEU A 256 -10.12 5.03 -13.73
CA LEU A 256 -10.26 3.63 -13.32
C LEU A 256 -10.99 3.50 -11.98
N LEU A 257 -10.67 4.36 -11.01
CA LEU A 257 -11.30 4.32 -9.67
C LEU A 257 -12.79 4.68 -9.71
N GLU A 258 -13.27 5.35 -10.76
CA GLU A 258 -14.69 5.64 -10.97
C GLU A 258 -15.49 4.47 -11.58
N LEU A 259 -14.83 3.50 -12.19
CA LEU A 259 -15.55 2.37 -12.77
C LEU A 259 -16.35 1.63 -11.69
N PRO A 260 -17.68 1.41 -11.92
CA PRO A 260 -18.53 0.76 -10.91
C PRO A 260 -18.11 -0.68 -10.61
N ASN A 261 -17.58 -1.37 -11.64
CA ASN A 261 -17.09 -2.73 -11.50
C ASN A 261 -15.56 -2.75 -11.30
N PRO A 262 -15.07 -3.12 -10.12
CA PRO A 262 -13.63 -3.22 -9.84
C PRO A 262 -12.90 -4.23 -10.74
N GLU A 263 -13.58 -5.28 -11.20
CA GLU A 263 -13.00 -6.28 -12.10
C GLU A 263 -12.52 -5.72 -13.44
N GLY A 264 -13.03 -4.56 -13.85
CA GLY A 264 -12.61 -3.86 -15.07
C GLY A 264 -11.43 -2.90 -14.88
N ARG A 265 -10.95 -2.71 -13.66
CA ARG A 265 -9.92 -1.71 -13.33
C ARG A 265 -8.53 -2.26 -13.59
N TYR A 266 -8.02 -2.07 -14.79
CA TYR A 266 -6.66 -2.48 -15.17
C TYR A 266 -5.86 -1.29 -15.65
N ILE A 267 -4.60 -1.24 -15.23
CA ILE A 267 -3.61 -0.27 -15.68
C ILE A 267 -2.64 -0.95 -16.65
N ASP A 268 -2.36 -0.31 -17.78
CA ASP A 268 -1.41 -0.83 -18.76
C ASP A 268 0.02 -0.57 -18.25
N VAL A 269 0.81 -1.62 -18.10
CA VAL A 269 2.20 -1.55 -17.66
C VAL A 269 3.13 -1.69 -18.86
N VAL A 270 2.90 -2.71 -19.69
CA VAL A 270 3.64 -2.96 -20.93
C VAL A 270 2.68 -3.37 -22.04
N THR A 271 3.08 -3.12 -23.28
CA THR A 271 2.24 -3.37 -24.47
C THR A 271 2.23 -4.83 -24.89
N ASP A 272 3.33 -5.53 -24.71
CA ASP A 272 3.54 -6.92 -25.13
C ASP A 272 3.63 -7.86 -23.91
N LYS A 273 3.44 -9.14 -24.13
CA LYS A 273 3.54 -10.18 -23.11
C LYS A 273 4.80 -11.01 -23.35
N TRP A 274 5.63 -11.16 -22.31
CA TRP A 274 6.71 -12.12 -22.28
C TRP A 274 6.37 -13.30 -21.37
N GLU A 275 6.93 -14.48 -21.68
CA GLU A 275 6.74 -15.66 -20.81
C GLU A 275 7.36 -15.50 -19.42
N SER A 276 8.36 -14.62 -19.31
CA SER A 276 9.06 -14.29 -18.07
C SER A 276 8.42 -13.15 -17.27
N ASP A 277 7.29 -12.59 -17.74
CA ASP A 277 6.59 -11.55 -17.00
C ASP A 277 6.00 -12.08 -15.68
N PRO A 278 5.90 -11.22 -14.64
CA PRO A 278 5.30 -11.54 -13.36
C PRO A 278 3.87 -12.07 -13.46
N LYS A 279 3.50 -12.96 -12.53
CA LYS A 279 2.28 -13.78 -12.57
C LYS A 279 0.98 -12.99 -12.66
N LEU A 280 0.89 -11.82 -11.97
CA LEU A 280 -0.31 -10.99 -11.95
C LEU A 280 -0.41 -10.02 -13.14
N LEU A 281 0.63 -9.90 -13.98
CA LEU A 281 0.54 -9.13 -15.22
C LEU A 281 -0.24 -9.92 -16.27
N LYS A 282 -1.52 -9.59 -16.44
CA LYS A 282 -2.40 -10.23 -17.43
C LYS A 282 -2.33 -9.47 -18.76
N LYS A 283 -1.63 -10.02 -19.74
CA LYS A 283 -1.41 -9.37 -21.06
C LYS A 283 -0.80 -7.97 -20.93
N GLY A 284 0.23 -7.84 -20.09
CA GLY A 284 0.92 -6.57 -19.85
C GLY A 284 0.17 -5.58 -18.96
N ARG A 285 -0.99 -5.98 -18.38
CA ARG A 285 -1.83 -5.13 -17.51
C ARG A 285 -1.86 -5.64 -16.09
N LEU A 286 -1.84 -4.71 -15.14
CA LEU A 286 -2.01 -4.97 -13.71
C LEU A 286 -3.41 -4.56 -13.26
N LYS A 287 -4.11 -5.42 -12.52
CA LYS A 287 -5.37 -5.05 -11.86
C LYS A 287 -5.06 -4.00 -10.79
N LEU A 288 -5.79 -2.88 -10.82
CA LEU A 288 -5.72 -1.89 -9.76
C LEU A 288 -6.32 -2.49 -8.47
N PRO A 289 -5.55 -2.59 -7.38
CA PRO A 289 -6.01 -3.27 -6.17
C PRO A 289 -7.14 -2.49 -5.49
N GLU A 290 -8.18 -3.21 -5.05
CA GLU A 290 -9.33 -2.63 -4.36
C GLU A 290 -9.03 -2.22 -2.92
N ASN A 291 -8.01 -2.83 -2.32
CA ASN A 291 -7.57 -2.60 -0.95
C ASN A 291 -6.52 -1.48 -0.83
N MET A 292 -6.38 -0.62 -1.85
CA MET A 292 -5.43 0.50 -1.86
C MET A 292 -6.13 1.85 -1.94
N TRP A 293 -5.73 2.77 -1.08
CA TRP A 293 -6.18 4.17 -1.08
C TRP A 293 -5.04 5.10 -1.47
N PHE A 294 -5.39 6.15 -2.20
CA PHE A 294 -4.49 7.24 -2.61
C PHE A 294 -4.82 8.48 -1.81
N ILE A 295 -3.85 8.97 -1.04
CA ILE A 295 -4.00 10.16 -0.21
C ILE A 295 -3.06 11.22 -0.75
N GLY A 296 -3.60 12.23 -1.41
CA GLY A 296 -2.81 13.36 -1.89
C GLY A 296 -2.69 14.44 -0.83
N THR A 297 -1.48 14.92 -0.55
CA THR A 297 -1.28 16.13 0.23
C THR A 297 -1.14 17.31 -0.71
N ALA A 298 -1.80 18.41 -0.41
CA ALA A 298 -1.74 19.64 -1.20
C ALA A 298 -1.49 20.86 -0.29
N ASN A 299 -0.60 21.73 -0.73
CA ASN A 299 -0.37 23.02 -0.11
C ASN A 299 -1.07 24.08 -0.96
N ASN A 300 -1.66 25.07 -0.28
CA ASN A 300 -2.29 26.21 -0.93
C ASN A 300 -1.30 27.39 -0.95
N ASP A 301 -0.18 27.23 -1.66
CA ASP A 301 0.82 28.25 -1.84
C ASP A 301 1.00 28.62 -3.33
N ASP A 302 1.57 29.77 -3.60
CA ASP A 302 1.70 30.33 -4.96
C ASP A 302 2.62 29.50 -5.87
N SER A 303 3.38 28.54 -5.32
CA SER A 303 4.33 27.71 -6.06
C SER A 303 3.68 26.44 -6.64
N THR A 304 2.42 26.17 -6.32
CA THR A 304 1.70 24.94 -6.68
C THR A 304 0.60 25.17 -7.71
N PHE A 305 0.20 24.10 -8.41
CA PHE A 305 -0.92 24.17 -9.36
C PHE A 305 -2.26 24.04 -8.64
N ALA A 306 -3.25 24.81 -9.12
CA ALA A 306 -4.63 24.61 -8.69
C ALA A 306 -5.11 23.21 -9.13
N ILE A 307 -5.73 22.51 -8.20
CA ILE A 307 -6.34 21.20 -8.47
C ILE A 307 -7.72 21.45 -9.12
N SER A 308 -7.97 20.80 -10.26
CA SER A 308 -9.22 20.99 -11.00
C SER A 308 -10.44 20.36 -10.33
N ASP A 309 -11.63 20.87 -10.63
CA ASP A 309 -12.89 20.30 -10.15
C ASP A 309 -13.07 18.83 -10.55
N LYS A 310 -12.50 18.40 -11.68
CA LYS A 310 -12.54 17.01 -12.12
C LYS A 310 -11.88 16.06 -11.11
N VAL A 311 -10.84 16.51 -10.42
CA VAL A 311 -10.15 15.74 -9.37
C VAL A 311 -10.95 15.84 -8.06
N TYR A 312 -11.34 17.03 -7.68
CA TYR A 312 -12.10 17.27 -6.44
C TYR A 312 -13.46 16.57 -6.40
N ASP A 313 -14.17 16.49 -7.51
CA ASP A 313 -15.46 15.78 -7.56
C ASP A 313 -15.31 14.27 -7.29
N ARG A 314 -14.14 13.69 -7.60
CA ARG A 314 -13.84 12.27 -7.40
C ARG A 314 -13.25 11.96 -6.04
N ALA A 315 -12.48 12.88 -5.47
CA ALA A 315 -11.83 12.72 -4.19
C ALA A 315 -12.73 13.13 -3.01
N MET A 316 -12.45 12.61 -1.82
CA MET A 316 -12.90 13.25 -0.58
C MET A 316 -11.88 14.32 -0.19
N ILE A 317 -12.35 15.41 0.40
CA ILE A 317 -11.51 16.56 0.76
C ILE A 317 -11.45 16.67 2.27
N MET A 318 -10.25 16.85 2.79
CA MET A 318 -10.00 17.05 4.20
C MET A 318 -9.07 18.23 4.40
N ASN A 319 -9.54 19.24 5.15
CA ASN A 319 -8.72 20.39 5.52
C ASN A 319 -8.10 20.18 6.90
N LEU A 320 -6.79 20.35 6.98
CA LEU A 320 -6.01 20.30 8.21
C LEU A 320 -5.34 21.67 8.41
N ASP A 321 -6.13 22.63 8.91
CA ASP A 321 -5.69 24.02 9.04
C ASP A 321 -5.20 24.37 10.45
N LYS A 322 -5.56 23.56 11.46
CA LYS A 322 -5.24 23.79 12.86
C LYS A 322 -4.39 22.66 13.43
N LYS A 323 -3.34 23.01 14.19
CA LYS A 323 -2.62 22.02 14.99
C LYS A 323 -3.42 21.73 16.25
N THR A 324 -3.64 20.45 16.52
CA THR A 324 -4.26 19.99 17.76
C THR A 324 -3.28 20.15 18.93
N GLN A 325 -3.77 20.62 20.08
CA GLN A 325 -2.95 20.69 21.28
C GLN A 325 -2.61 19.28 21.79
N VAL A 326 -1.45 19.18 22.45
CA VAL A 326 -1.01 17.93 23.09
C VAL A 326 -2.02 17.52 24.16
N PHE A 327 -2.42 16.25 24.14
CA PHE A 327 -3.32 15.66 25.13
C PHE A 327 -2.73 14.33 25.64
N TYR A 328 -3.15 13.94 26.82
CA TYR A 328 -2.83 12.61 27.34
C TYR A 328 -3.62 11.53 26.62
N SER A 329 -2.96 10.45 26.23
CA SER A 329 -3.58 9.26 25.67
C SER A 329 -3.01 8.00 26.31
N GLU A 330 -3.83 6.99 26.46
CA GLU A 330 -3.39 5.66 26.85
C GLU A 330 -2.48 5.06 25.79
N GLU A 331 -1.53 4.25 26.22
CA GLU A 331 -0.67 3.52 25.29
C GLU A 331 -1.50 2.50 24.49
N THR A 332 -1.52 2.65 23.19
CA THR A 332 -2.38 1.87 22.30
C THR A 332 -1.52 1.24 21.20
N GLU A 333 -1.71 -0.04 20.96
CA GLU A 333 -1.04 -0.75 19.87
C GLU A 333 -1.77 -0.59 18.54
N GLY A 334 -1.07 -0.89 17.44
CA GLY A 334 -1.67 -0.92 16.12
C GLY A 334 -2.71 -2.02 15.95
N VAL A 335 -3.60 -1.85 15.00
CA VAL A 335 -4.69 -2.80 14.69
C VAL A 335 -4.49 -3.35 13.28
N LYS A 336 -4.38 -4.66 13.17
CA LYS A 336 -4.39 -5.35 11.88
C LYS A 336 -5.83 -5.69 11.52
N ILE A 337 -6.38 -5.03 10.52
CA ILE A 337 -7.74 -5.28 10.00
C ILE A 337 -7.67 -5.69 8.53
N THR A 338 -8.51 -6.63 8.10
CA THR A 338 -8.60 -6.99 6.69
C THR A 338 -9.41 -5.96 5.90
N PHE A 339 -9.12 -5.85 4.60
CA PHE A 339 -9.92 -5.06 3.67
C PHE A 339 -11.39 -5.49 3.64
N GLU A 340 -11.64 -6.81 3.65
CA GLU A 340 -12.99 -7.36 3.67
C GLU A 340 -13.75 -6.90 4.94
N ARG A 341 -13.07 -6.94 6.11
CA ARG A 341 -13.71 -6.48 7.36
C ARG A 341 -14.00 -4.99 7.33
N PHE A 342 -13.05 -4.17 6.88
CA PHE A 342 -13.30 -2.73 6.75
C PHE A 342 -14.47 -2.44 5.80
N THR A 343 -14.53 -3.11 4.67
CA THR A 343 -15.63 -2.98 3.71
C THR A 343 -16.97 -3.44 4.30
N GLU A 344 -16.98 -4.51 5.09
CA GLU A 344 -18.17 -4.97 5.81
C GLU A 344 -18.67 -3.93 6.81
N LEU A 345 -17.77 -3.34 7.61
CA LEU A 345 -18.11 -2.27 8.56
C LEU A 345 -18.72 -1.06 7.84
N VAL A 346 -18.17 -0.66 6.72
CA VAL A 346 -18.71 0.42 5.87
C VAL A 346 -20.08 0.04 5.31
N ARG A 347 -20.27 -1.20 4.85
CA ARG A 347 -21.56 -1.69 4.37
C ARG A 347 -22.63 -1.71 5.47
N ARG A 348 -22.27 -2.17 6.67
CA ARG A 348 -23.15 -2.11 7.86
C ARG A 348 -23.52 -0.67 8.21
N ALA A 349 -22.54 0.24 8.21
CA ALA A 349 -22.80 1.65 8.45
C ALA A 349 -23.84 2.23 7.47
N LYS A 350 -23.76 1.87 6.19
CA LYS A 350 -24.75 2.30 5.17
C LYS A 350 -26.14 1.69 5.36
N SER A 351 -26.24 0.51 5.99
CA SER A 351 -27.52 -0.14 6.33
C SER A 351 -28.15 0.46 7.59
N ASP A 352 -27.32 0.69 8.61
CA ASP A 352 -27.79 1.02 9.96
C ASP A 352 -28.01 2.53 10.15
N TYR A 353 -27.27 3.34 9.40
CA TYR A 353 -27.31 4.79 9.49
C TYR A 353 -27.59 5.42 8.11
N GLY A 354 -28.26 6.56 8.13
CA GLY A 354 -28.56 7.30 6.92
C GLY A 354 -28.99 8.73 7.22
N ILE A 355 -29.12 9.51 6.15
CA ILE A 355 -29.60 10.89 6.27
C ILE A 355 -31.10 10.86 6.55
N THR A 356 -31.53 11.53 7.65
CA THR A 356 -32.93 11.66 7.99
C THR A 356 -33.72 12.41 6.90
N GLY A 357 -34.99 12.08 6.74
CA GLY A 357 -35.83 12.75 5.74
C GLY A 357 -35.93 14.28 5.92
N ARG A 358 -35.84 14.76 7.18
CA ARG A 358 -35.78 16.20 7.48
C ARG A 358 -34.49 16.82 6.94
N LYS A 359 -33.33 16.25 7.27
CA LYS A 359 -32.01 16.75 6.82
C LYS A 359 -31.88 16.65 5.29
N MET A 360 -32.41 15.62 4.69
CA MET A 360 -32.43 15.50 3.21
C MET A 360 -33.25 16.60 2.55
N ARG A 361 -34.39 17.03 3.14
CA ARG A 361 -35.14 18.19 2.64
C ARG A 361 -34.37 19.49 2.77
N GLN A 362 -33.66 19.69 3.89
CA GLN A 362 -32.78 20.84 4.11
C GLN A 362 -31.66 20.89 3.08
N VAL A 363 -30.96 19.78 2.84
CA VAL A 363 -29.91 19.70 1.80
C VAL A 363 -30.44 20.00 0.41
N LYS A 364 -31.64 19.49 0.06
CA LYS A 364 -32.28 19.81 -1.23
C LYS A 364 -32.72 21.27 -1.37
N ALA A 365 -33.15 21.90 -0.26
CA ALA A 365 -33.49 23.33 -0.26
C ALA A 365 -32.22 24.18 -0.55
N LEU A 366 -31.11 23.84 0.10
CA LEU A 366 -29.84 24.51 -0.17
C LEU A 366 -29.36 24.27 -1.61
N ASP A 367 -29.48 23.05 -2.14
CA ASP A 367 -29.10 22.73 -3.54
C ASP A 367 -29.90 23.60 -4.52
N LYS A 368 -31.21 23.74 -4.29
CA LYS A 368 -32.06 24.63 -5.11
C LYS A 368 -31.57 26.07 -5.05
N TYR A 369 -31.32 26.61 -3.86
CA TYR A 369 -30.81 27.97 -3.69
C TYR A 369 -29.47 28.20 -4.38
N MET A 370 -28.53 27.24 -4.21
CA MET A 370 -27.21 27.28 -4.87
C MET A 370 -27.32 27.23 -6.39
N MET A 371 -28.26 26.45 -6.94
CA MET A 371 -28.49 26.37 -8.38
C MET A 371 -29.06 27.68 -8.92
N GLU A 372 -30.04 28.28 -8.26
CA GLU A 372 -30.72 29.50 -8.68
C GLU A 372 -29.78 30.73 -8.62
N ASN A 373 -28.99 30.86 -7.56
CA ASN A 373 -28.17 32.03 -7.30
C ASN A 373 -26.73 31.89 -7.82
N PHE A 374 -26.13 30.71 -7.75
CA PHE A 374 -24.70 30.52 -8.07
C PHE A 374 -24.47 29.57 -9.26
N ARG A 375 -25.51 28.97 -9.83
CA ARG A 375 -25.42 27.91 -10.85
C ARG A 375 -24.55 26.74 -10.44
N VAL A 376 -24.49 26.47 -9.15
CA VAL A 376 -23.81 25.33 -8.53
C VAL A 376 -24.85 24.34 -8.08
N THR A 377 -24.68 23.08 -8.46
CA THR A 377 -25.55 21.99 -8.03
C THR A 377 -24.75 20.87 -7.35
N PHE A 378 -25.39 20.17 -6.43
CA PHE A 378 -24.76 19.06 -5.73
C PHE A 378 -24.57 17.84 -6.66
N GLY A 379 -25.40 17.67 -7.66
CA GLY A 379 -25.27 16.58 -8.64
C GLY A 379 -25.39 15.18 -8.00
N ASN A 380 -25.61 14.17 -8.83
CA ASN A 380 -25.86 12.79 -8.37
C ASN A 380 -24.65 12.19 -7.63
N ARG A 381 -23.41 12.51 -8.07
CA ARG A 381 -22.18 11.99 -7.46
C ARG A 381 -22.03 12.54 -6.04
N ILE A 382 -22.11 13.84 -5.85
CA ILE A 382 -21.97 14.48 -4.54
C ILE A 382 -23.09 14.01 -3.61
N MET A 383 -24.31 13.90 -4.09
CA MET A 383 -25.45 13.36 -3.30
C MET A 383 -25.25 11.90 -2.88
N LYS A 384 -24.61 11.08 -3.73
CA LYS A 384 -24.23 9.71 -3.37
C LYS A 384 -23.14 9.73 -2.29
N GLN A 385 -22.05 10.48 -2.50
CA GLN A 385 -20.96 10.63 -1.55
C GLN A 385 -21.46 11.17 -0.20
N LEU A 386 -22.36 12.15 -0.20
CA LEU A 386 -22.96 12.70 1.02
C LEU A 386 -23.67 11.63 1.85
N LYS A 387 -24.52 10.81 1.20
CA LYS A 387 -25.23 9.72 1.90
C LYS A 387 -24.27 8.71 2.51
N GLU A 388 -23.28 8.30 1.75
CA GLU A 388 -22.27 7.32 2.19
C GLU A 388 -21.39 7.88 3.32
N TYR A 389 -21.00 9.16 3.19
CA TYR A 389 -20.19 9.85 4.19
C TYR A 389 -20.91 10.01 5.52
N VAL A 390 -22.18 10.47 5.49
CA VAL A 390 -23.00 10.63 6.69
C VAL A 390 -23.12 9.31 7.43
N SER A 391 -23.42 8.22 6.73
CA SER A 391 -23.54 6.90 7.32
C SER A 391 -22.25 6.45 8.01
N ALA A 392 -21.12 6.58 7.32
CA ALA A 392 -19.81 6.21 7.84
C ALA A 392 -19.38 7.10 9.01
N PHE A 393 -19.63 8.41 8.92
CA PHE A 393 -19.27 9.38 9.97
C PHE A 393 -20.04 9.14 11.27
N ILE A 394 -21.34 8.79 11.19
CA ILE A 394 -22.14 8.41 12.36
C ILE A 394 -21.59 7.10 12.96
N ALA A 395 -21.28 6.11 12.13
CA ALA A 395 -20.69 4.85 12.59
C ALA A 395 -19.34 5.05 13.29
N CYS A 396 -18.55 6.07 12.87
CA CYS A 396 -17.33 6.50 13.54
C CYS A 396 -17.58 7.25 14.88
N GLY A 397 -18.84 7.43 15.28
CA GLY A 397 -19.22 8.12 16.53
C GLY A 397 -19.41 9.63 16.40
N GLY A 398 -19.56 10.14 15.18
CA GLY A 398 -19.95 11.54 14.90
C GLY A 398 -21.45 11.73 14.80
N THR A 399 -21.87 12.92 14.40
CA THR A 399 -23.29 13.26 14.22
C THR A 399 -23.64 13.49 12.75
N GLU A 400 -24.90 13.28 12.40
CA GLU A 400 -25.45 13.56 11.08
C GLU A 400 -25.18 15.02 10.64
N GLU A 401 -25.35 15.95 11.57
CA GLU A 401 -25.20 17.36 11.32
C GLU A 401 -23.75 17.75 11.03
N GLU A 402 -22.80 17.27 11.83
CA GLU A 402 -21.38 17.49 11.59
C GLU A 402 -20.93 16.95 10.23
N ALA A 403 -21.45 15.78 9.83
CA ALA A 403 -21.13 15.18 8.53
C ALA A 403 -21.69 15.99 7.35
N ILE A 404 -22.92 16.50 7.46
CA ILE A 404 -23.55 17.34 6.43
C ILE A 404 -22.80 18.65 6.30
N ASP A 405 -22.47 19.31 7.42
CA ASP A 405 -21.73 20.56 7.45
C ASP A 405 -20.35 20.39 6.79
N ASP A 406 -19.61 19.35 7.14
CA ASP A 406 -18.30 19.07 6.56
C ASP A 406 -18.36 18.86 5.04
N MET A 407 -19.34 18.09 4.56
CA MET A 407 -19.52 17.84 3.12
C MET A 407 -19.92 19.08 2.35
N ILE A 408 -20.84 19.88 2.90
CA ILE A 408 -21.29 21.12 2.24
C ILE A 408 -20.14 22.12 2.17
N ALA A 409 -19.42 22.34 3.27
CA ALA A 409 -18.29 23.22 3.29
C ALA A 409 -17.24 22.88 2.21
N LYS A 410 -16.85 21.61 2.15
CA LYS A 410 -15.71 21.17 1.34
C LYS A 410 -16.05 20.83 -0.11
N LYS A 411 -17.27 20.37 -0.37
CA LYS A 411 -17.66 19.93 -1.73
C LYS A 411 -18.48 20.98 -2.47
N ILE A 412 -19.26 21.76 -1.77
CA ILE A 412 -20.19 22.70 -2.38
C ILE A 412 -19.64 24.13 -2.32
N MET A 413 -19.34 24.63 -1.11
CA MET A 413 -18.87 26.01 -0.96
C MET A 413 -17.55 26.26 -1.67
N ARG A 414 -16.67 25.25 -1.73
CA ARG A 414 -15.43 25.33 -2.52
C ARG A 414 -15.66 25.68 -4.00
N LYS A 415 -16.77 25.27 -4.59
CA LYS A 415 -17.09 25.61 -6.00
C LYS A 415 -17.29 27.12 -6.22
N LEU A 416 -17.52 27.88 -5.16
CA LEU A 416 -17.61 29.32 -5.22
C LEU A 416 -16.25 29.99 -5.48
N GLU A 417 -15.13 29.35 -5.13
CA GLU A 417 -13.77 29.85 -5.42
C GLU A 417 -13.52 30.06 -6.93
N MET A 418 -14.22 29.29 -7.77
CA MET A 418 -14.09 29.36 -9.22
C MET A 418 -15.08 30.34 -9.88
N GLN A 419 -15.92 30.98 -9.08
CA GLN A 419 -16.90 31.95 -9.54
C GLN A 419 -16.29 33.38 -9.60
N ASN A 420 -17.07 34.34 -10.14
CA ASN A 420 -16.64 35.72 -10.15
C ASN A 420 -16.49 36.27 -8.71
N PRO A 421 -15.29 36.70 -8.29
CA PRO A 421 -15.03 37.14 -6.91
C PRO A 421 -15.96 38.22 -6.41
N VAL A 422 -16.23 39.24 -7.23
CA VAL A 422 -17.09 40.36 -6.87
C VAL A 422 -18.53 39.92 -6.62
N TYR A 423 -19.02 39.04 -7.48
CA TYR A 423 -20.37 38.47 -7.33
C TYR A 423 -20.48 37.63 -6.05
N VAL A 424 -19.52 36.73 -5.81
CA VAL A 424 -19.52 35.87 -4.63
C VAL A 424 -19.45 36.69 -3.35
N ARG A 425 -18.54 37.69 -3.28
CA ARG A 425 -18.41 38.57 -2.11
C ARG A 425 -19.73 39.24 -1.76
N ASN A 426 -20.44 39.78 -2.73
CA ASN A 426 -21.71 40.47 -2.53
C ASN A 426 -22.87 39.51 -2.12
N ALA A 427 -22.77 38.25 -2.46
CA ALA A 427 -23.81 37.26 -2.22
C ALA A 427 -23.60 36.40 -0.96
N ILE A 428 -22.41 36.43 -0.33
CA ILE A 428 -22.08 35.57 0.83
C ILE A 428 -22.99 35.83 2.02
N ASP A 429 -23.29 37.08 2.35
CA ASP A 429 -24.19 37.41 3.47
C ASP A 429 -25.59 36.83 3.26
N GLY A 430 -26.15 36.97 2.05
CA GLY A 430 -27.41 36.36 1.70
C GLY A 430 -27.40 34.82 1.79
N LEU A 431 -26.30 34.21 1.34
CA LEU A 431 -26.10 32.75 1.45
C LEU A 431 -25.99 32.30 2.91
N CYS A 432 -25.28 33.04 3.76
CA CYS A 432 -25.20 32.75 5.19
C CYS A 432 -26.58 32.83 5.84
N GLY A 433 -27.38 33.85 5.52
CA GLY A 433 -28.77 33.99 6.01
C GLY A 433 -29.65 32.79 5.59
N GLU A 434 -29.61 32.41 4.31
CA GLU A 434 -30.36 31.26 3.81
C GLU A 434 -29.95 29.94 4.51
N ILE A 435 -28.65 29.74 4.76
CA ILE A 435 -28.17 28.58 5.51
C ILE A 435 -28.74 28.58 6.94
N GLU A 436 -28.81 29.74 7.59
CA GLU A 436 -29.41 29.88 8.91
C GLU A 436 -30.91 29.62 8.91
N ASP A 437 -31.63 30.08 7.91
CA ASP A 437 -33.06 29.83 7.75
C ASP A 437 -33.36 28.34 7.50
N ILE A 438 -32.53 27.65 6.70
CA ILE A 438 -32.70 26.25 6.39
C ILE A 438 -32.31 25.34 7.55
N PHE A 439 -31.15 25.57 8.19
CA PHE A 439 -30.56 24.65 9.16
C PHE A 439 -30.66 25.09 10.61
N GLY A 440 -30.83 26.42 10.85
CA GLY A 440 -30.82 27.06 12.17
C GLY A 440 -29.56 27.90 12.41
N ALA A 441 -29.68 28.98 13.18
CA ALA A 441 -28.62 30.00 13.37
C ALA A 441 -27.30 29.43 13.94
N ASP A 442 -27.36 28.47 14.87
CA ASP A 442 -26.17 27.88 15.51
C ASP A 442 -25.64 26.66 14.78
N LYS A 443 -26.15 26.39 13.57
CA LYS A 443 -25.80 25.21 12.79
C LYS A 443 -24.88 25.57 11.61
N MET A 444 -24.33 24.55 10.97
CA MET A 444 -23.49 24.69 9.78
C MET A 444 -22.28 25.63 10.01
N THR A 445 -21.59 25.44 11.13
CA THR A 445 -20.49 26.30 11.57
C THR A 445 -19.30 26.24 10.63
N LEU A 446 -18.91 25.04 10.15
CA LEU A 446 -17.81 24.88 9.21
C LEU A 446 -18.12 25.53 7.86
N THR A 447 -19.34 25.37 7.37
CA THR A 447 -19.81 25.99 6.14
C THR A 447 -19.74 27.51 6.23
N LYS A 448 -20.23 28.10 7.35
CA LYS A 448 -20.18 29.53 7.58
C LYS A 448 -18.76 30.05 7.78
N GLU A 449 -17.89 29.35 8.52
CA GLU A 449 -16.46 29.67 8.65
C GLU A 449 -15.77 29.67 7.29
N TYR A 450 -16.05 28.69 6.45
CA TYR A 450 -15.52 28.61 5.10
C TYR A 450 -15.94 29.82 4.24
N LEU A 451 -17.22 30.15 4.25
CA LEU A 451 -17.75 31.32 3.51
C LEU A 451 -17.12 32.65 3.99
N ARG A 452 -16.98 32.83 5.30
CA ARG A 452 -16.31 33.98 5.86
C ARG A 452 -14.82 34.06 5.53
N HIS A 453 -14.16 32.91 5.46
CA HIS A 453 -12.78 32.87 4.97
C HIS A 453 -12.70 33.23 3.50
N LEU A 454 -13.57 32.67 2.67
CA LEU A 454 -13.65 32.97 1.24
C LEU A 454 -13.89 34.46 1.00
N GLU A 455 -14.80 35.08 1.72
CA GLU A 455 -15.09 36.51 1.64
C GLU A 455 -13.86 37.42 1.84
N ARG A 456 -12.93 36.98 2.69
CA ARG A 456 -11.69 37.74 3.00
C ARG A 456 -10.58 37.49 1.99
N THR A 457 -10.63 36.43 1.23
CA THR A 457 -9.54 35.99 0.33
C THR A 457 -9.80 36.31 -1.13
N ILE A 458 -11.06 36.64 -1.51
CA ILE A 458 -11.47 36.99 -2.88
C ILE A 458 -11.65 38.54 -3.09
#